data_61847bcda872004a0ee234b7d8b7977e
#
_entry.id   61847bcda872004a0ee234b7d8b7977e
#
_cell.length_a   1.000
_cell.length_b   1.000
_cell.length_c   1.000
_cell.angle_alpha   90.00
_cell.angle_beta   90.00
_cell.angle_gamma   90.00
#
_symmetry.space_group_name_H-M   'P 1'
#
loop_
_entity.id
_entity.type
_entity.pdbx_description
1 polymer ?
#
loop_
_entity_poly.entity_id
_entity_poly.type
_entity_poly.pdbx_seq_one_letter_code
_entity_poly.pdbx_strand_id
1 'polypeptide(L)'
;MNCTQKQQLVSFPKVRIWKPWFRHFNNHKEFRNEGTVHLFSLVALFSYANFRSNERVISGERYMEAPGQWICKLGSLPRILRVHSKRQALEQLDYYEKYGFLTYEWLDEENEIIRFSITNWKEHCTSLQ
;
A
#
# COMPACT_ATOMS: atom_id res chain seq x y z
N MET A 1 1.86 12.18 -21.05
CA MET A 1 0.90 11.66 -20.08
C MET A 1 -0.52 11.90 -20.56
N ASN A 2 -1.37 10.94 -20.36
CA ASN A 2 -2.75 11.01 -20.79
C ASN A 2 -3.60 11.82 -19.80
N CYS A 3 -4.35 12.82 -20.25
CA CYS A 3 -5.23 13.64 -19.42
C CYS A 3 -6.32 12.80 -18.71
N THR A 4 -6.76 11.73 -19.33
CA THR A 4 -7.75 10.81 -18.75
C THR A 4 -7.22 10.19 -17.46
N GLN A 5 -5.94 9.84 -17.41
CA GLN A 5 -5.33 9.29 -16.21
C GLN A 5 -5.31 10.32 -15.07
N LYS A 6 -5.01 11.58 -15.36
CA LYS A 6 -5.08 12.64 -14.37
C LYS A 6 -6.46 12.76 -13.74
N GLN A 7 -7.50 12.68 -14.58
CA GLN A 7 -8.88 12.80 -14.13
C GLN A 7 -9.33 11.63 -13.27
N GLN A 8 -8.61 10.49 -13.34
CA GLN A 8 -8.94 9.30 -12.58
C GLN A 8 -8.21 9.22 -11.23
N LEU A 9 -7.41 10.23 -10.90
CA LEU A 9 -6.67 10.26 -9.65
C LEU A 9 -7.34 11.14 -8.61
N VAL A 10 -7.34 10.68 -7.37
CA VAL A 10 -7.78 11.44 -6.20
C VAL A 10 -6.53 11.87 -5.45
N SER A 11 -6.40 13.17 -5.21
CA SER A 11 -5.21 13.72 -4.55
C SER A 11 -5.35 13.72 -3.04
N PHE A 12 -4.30 13.24 -2.38
CA PHE A 12 -4.09 13.39 -0.95
C PHE A 12 -2.73 14.07 -0.76
N PRO A 13 -2.44 14.66 0.41
CA PRO A 13 -1.11 15.21 0.65
C PRO A 13 -0.05 14.12 0.40
N LYS A 14 0.86 14.35 -0.55
CA LYS A 14 1.96 13.44 -0.94
C LYS A 14 1.55 12.16 -1.67
N VAL A 15 0.26 11.88 -1.85
CA VAL A 15 -0.21 10.64 -2.49
C VAL A 15 -1.39 10.93 -3.39
N ARG A 16 -1.43 10.22 -4.53
CA ARG A 16 -2.58 10.24 -5.43
C ARG A 16 -3.09 8.83 -5.63
N ILE A 17 -4.39 8.65 -5.55
CA ILE A 17 -5.04 7.36 -5.67
C ILE A 17 -5.95 7.35 -6.89
N TRP A 18 -5.89 6.27 -7.65
CA TRP A 18 -6.75 6.07 -8.80
C TRP A 18 -8.21 6.00 -8.35
N LYS A 19 -9.10 6.78 -9.00
CA LYS A 19 -10.52 6.86 -8.65
C LYS A 19 -11.25 5.53 -8.51
N PRO A 20 -11.02 4.51 -9.37
CA PRO A 20 -11.67 3.21 -9.18
C PRO A 20 -11.43 2.60 -7.80
N TRP A 21 -10.24 2.76 -7.24
CA TRP A 21 -9.93 2.26 -5.90
C TRP A 21 -10.66 3.06 -4.83
N PHE A 22 -10.70 4.38 -4.98
CA PHE A 22 -11.42 5.25 -4.07
C PHE A 22 -12.91 4.87 -4.04
N ARG A 23 -13.52 4.65 -5.20
CA ARG A 23 -14.92 4.25 -5.32
C ARG A 23 -15.17 2.88 -4.67
N HIS A 24 -14.21 1.97 -4.76
CA HIS A 24 -14.33 0.65 -4.15
C HIS A 24 -14.65 0.78 -2.67
N PHE A 25 -13.87 1.56 -1.92
CA PHE A 25 -14.08 1.72 -0.48
C PHE A 25 -15.40 2.40 -0.16
N ASN A 26 -15.85 3.33 -1.00
CA ASN A 26 -17.11 4.02 -0.78
C ASN A 26 -18.34 3.15 -1.05
N ASN A 27 -18.23 2.22 -1.98
CA ASN A 27 -19.38 1.44 -2.44
C ASN A 27 -19.47 0.04 -1.83
N HIS A 28 -18.39 -0.47 -1.23
CA HIS A 28 -18.38 -1.80 -0.66
C HIS A 28 -19.10 -1.86 0.68
N LYS A 29 -20.09 -2.74 0.79
CA LYS A 29 -20.85 -2.90 2.02
C LYS A 29 -19.99 -3.33 3.20
N GLU A 30 -18.96 -4.13 2.94
CA GLU A 30 -18.04 -4.62 3.94
C GLU A 30 -17.37 -3.48 4.71
N PHE A 31 -17.26 -2.31 4.08
CA PHE A 31 -16.61 -1.15 4.67
C PHE A 31 -17.57 -0.02 4.97
N ARG A 32 -18.86 -0.28 4.98
CA ARG A 32 -19.85 0.78 5.19
C ARG A 32 -19.51 1.67 6.39
N ASN A 33 -19.04 1.06 7.48
CA ASN A 33 -18.70 1.78 8.70
C ASN A 33 -17.19 2.08 8.83
N GLU A 34 -16.34 1.40 8.06
CA GLU A 34 -14.89 1.46 8.21
C GLU A 34 -14.16 1.85 6.91
N GLY A 35 -14.91 2.10 5.85
CA GLY A 35 -14.34 2.38 4.53
C GLY A 35 -13.30 3.48 4.54
N THR A 36 -13.56 4.57 5.27
CA THR A 36 -12.62 5.69 5.38
C THR A 36 -11.31 5.26 6.07
N VAL A 37 -11.41 4.46 7.12
CA VAL A 37 -10.24 3.95 7.84
C VAL A 37 -9.39 3.06 6.94
N HIS A 38 -10.04 2.14 6.20
CA HIS A 38 -9.33 1.26 5.29
C HIS A 38 -8.69 2.04 4.14
N LEU A 39 -9.38 3.04 3.62
CA LEU A 39 -8.81 3.91 2.59
C LEU A 39 -7.59 4.65 3.11
N PHE A 40 -7.67 5.24 4.30
CA PHE A 40 -6.53 5.95 4.88
C PHE A 40 -5.36 5.03 5.18
N SER A 41 -5.62 3.81 5.60
CA SER A 41 -4.57 2.80 5.81
C SER A 41 -3.86 2.47 4.50
N LEU A 42 -4.60 2.32 3.42
CA LEU A 42 -4.02 2.09 2.09
C LEU A 42 -3.21 3.30 1.61
N VAL A 43 -3.73 4.51 1.82
CA VAL A 43 -3.00 5.75 1.51
C VAL A 43 -1.70 5.81 2.30
N ALA A 44 -1.72 5.42 3.57
CA ALA A 44 -0.52 5.39 4.40
C ALA A 44 0.52 4.43 3.82
N LEU A 45 0.11 3.23 3.39
CA LEU A 45 1.02 2.29 2.74
C LEU A 45 1.62 2.88 1.46
N PHE A 46 0.81 3.56 0.66
CA PHE A 46 1.29 4.22 -0.55
C PHE A 46 2.38 5.23 -0.24
N SER A 47 2.25 5.96 0.86
CA SER A 47 3.24 6.99 1.22
C SER A 47 4.60 6.40 1.59
N TYR A 48 4.66 5.13 1.94
CA TYR A 48 5.92 4.44 2.22
C TYR A 48 6.54 3.80 0.98
N ALA A 49 5.77 3.57 -0.08
CA ALA A 49 6.28 2.95 -1.29
C ALA A 49 7.30 3.86 -1.98
N ASN A 50 8.35 3.27 -2.50
CA ASN A 50 9.44 4.03 -3.10
C ASN A 50 9.10 4.44 -4.54
N PHE A 51 9.47 5.67 -4.91
CA PHE A 51 9.37 6.14 -6.30
C PHE A 51 10.51 5.64 -7.17
N ARG A 52 11.64 5.32 -6.55
CA ARG A 52 12.84 4.83 -7.24
C ARG A 52 13.33 3.57 -6.54
N SER A 53 14.12 2.79 -7.26
CA SER A 53 14.79 1.64 -6.65
C SER A 53 15.60 2.07 -5.46
N ASN A 54 15.55 1.30 -4.39
CA ASN A 54 16.20 1.62 -3.13
C ASN A 54 16.77 0.34 -2.50
N GLU A 55 17.89 0.46 -1.84
CA GLU A 55 18.44 -0.62 -1.04
C GLU A 55 18.08 -0.38 0.43
N ARG A 56 17.54 -1.39 1.07
CA ARG A 56 17.15 -1.32 2.48
C ARG A 56 17.86 -2.39 3.28
N VAL A 57 18.37 -2.00 4.44
CA VAL A 57 19.01 -2.93 5.36
C VAL A 57 18.08 -3.15 6.55
N ILE A 58 17.70 -4.39 6.80
CA ILE A 58 16.87 -4.77 7.94
C ILE A 58 17.51 -5.97 8.61
N SER A 59 17.78 -5.87 9.91
CA SER A 59 18.39 -6.96 10.69
C SER A 59 19.70 -7.47 10.08
N GLY A 60 20.50 -6.56 9.51
CA GLY A 60 21.79 -6.90 8.91
C GLY A 60 21.72 -7.44 7.49
N GLU A 61 20.53 -7.70 6.96
CA GLU A 61 20.35 -8.18 5.60
C GLU A 61 19.99 -7.04 4.64
N ARG A 62 20.49 -7.14 3.42
CA ARG A 62 20.22 -6.15 2.37
C ARG A 62 19.12 -6.64 1.45
N TYR A 63 18.14 -5.78 1.25
CA TYR A 63 17.02 -6.07 0.36
C TYR A 63 16.87 -4.94 -0.66
N MET A 64 16.45 -5.30 -1.87
CA MET A 64 16.18 -4.31 -2.92
C MET A 64 14.69 -4.04 -3.01
N GLU A 65 14.34 -2.75 -3.03
CA GLU A 65 12.97 -2.29 -3.25
C GLU A 65 12.89 -1.69 -4.64
N ALA A 66 12.02 -2.22 -5.49
CA ALA A 66 11.71 -1.60 -6.78
C ALA A 66 10.71 -0.46 -6.60
N PRO A 67 10.49 0.40 -7.60
CA PRO A 67 9.44 1.42 -7.51
C PRO A 67 8.09 0.80 -7.18
N GLY A 68 7.37 1.42 -6.26
CA GLY A 68 6.08 0.93 -5.79
C GLY A 68 6.16 -0.11 -4.68
N GLN A 69 7.36 -0.43 -4.22
CA GLN A 69 7.58 -1.42 -3.16
C GLN A 69 8.09 -0.79 -1.88
N TRP A 70 7.82 -1.46 -0.78
CA TRP A 70 8.40 -1.15 0.52
C TRP A 70 8.58 -2.44 1.31
N ILE A 71 9.71 -2.53 2.01
CA ILE A 71 10.06 -3.69 2.83
C ILE A 71 10.07 -3.24 4.29
N CYS A 72 9.42 -4.00 5.15
CA CYS A 72 9.35 -3.68 6.56
C CYS A 72 9.17 -4.94 7.40
N LYS A 73 9.33 -4.78 8.71
CA LYS A 73 8.94 -5.82 9.66
C LYS A 73 7.44 -5.76 9.89
N LEU A 74 6.83 -6.92 10.08
CA LEU A 74 5.40 -7.01 10.35
C LEU A 74 5.00 -6.15 11.56
N GLY A 75 5.86 -6.06 12.58
CA GLY A 75 5.60 -5.27 13.76
C GLY A 75 5.41 -3.76 13.52
N SER A 76 5.85 -3.26 12.36
CA SER A 76 5.65 -1.85 11.97
C SER A 76 4.26 -1.59 11.40
N LEU A 77 3.57 -2.62 10.92
CA LEU A 77 2.32 -2.44 10.19
C LEU A 77 1.09 -2.09 11.04
N PRO A 78 0.92 -2.65 12.25
CA PRO A 78 -0.29 -2.29 13.02
C PRO A 78 -0.46 -0.80 13.23
N ARG A 79 0.61 -0.08 13.53
CA ARG A 79 0.56 1.37 13.69
C ARG A 79 0.18 2.09 12.40
N ILE A 80 0.75 1.67 11.29
CA ILE A 80 0.51 2.29 9.98
C ILE A 80 -0.91 2.01 9.52
N LEU A 81 -1.38 0.77 9.69
CA LEU A 81 -2.71 0.35 9.28
C LEU A 81 -3.80 0.70 10.28
N ARG A 82 -3.41 1.22 11.45
CA ARG A 82 -4.34 1.58 12.53
C ARG A 82 -5.14 0.38 13.03
N VAL A 83 -4.45 -0.73 13.19
CA VAL A 83 -5.00 -1.95 13.78
C VAL A 83 -4.27 -2.29 15.07
N HIS A 84 -4.80 -3.24 15.85
CA HIS A 84 -4.30 -3.50 17.20
C HIS A 84 -3.27 -4.62 17.27
N SER A 85 -3.14 -5.44 16.25
CA SER A 85 -2.26 -6.62 16.30
C SER A 85 -1.66 -6.93 14.94
N LYS A 86 -0.59 -7.74 14.95
CA LYS A 86 0.02 -8.25 13.73
C LYS A 86 -0.97 -9.09 12.91
N ARG A 87 -1.81 -9.87 13.59
CA ARG A 87 -2.82 -10.67 12.93
C ARG A 87 -3.80 -9.80 12.16
N GLN A 88 -4.29 -8.71 12.77
CA GLN A 88 -5.18 -7.78 12.11
C GLN A 88 -4.49 -7.09 10.94
N ALA A 89 -3.18 -6.78 11.06
CA ALA A 89 -2.42 -6.22 9.96
C ALA A 89 -2.36 -7.17 8.77
N LEU A 90 -2.12 -8.46 9.01
CA LEU A 90 -2.11 -9.47 7.96
C LEU A 90 -3.49 -9.62 7.32
N GLU A 91 -4.54 -9.62 8.10
CA GLU A 91 -5.91 -9.66 7.58
C GLU A 91 -6.19 -8.47 6.67
N GLN A 92 -5.72 -7.29 7.05
CA GLN A 92 -5.86 -6.07 6.25
C GLN A 92 -5.09 -6.19 4.93
N LEU A 93 -3.86 -6.67 4.97
CA LEU A 93 -3.06 -6.89 3.76
C LEU A 93 -3.70 -7.92 2.84
N ASP A 94 -4.22 -9.01 3.42
CA ASP A 94 -4.92 -10.05 2.64
C ASP A 94 -6.14 -9.47 1.95
N TYR A 95 -6.85 -8.58 2.63
CA TYR A 95 -7.98 -7.88 2.03
C TYR A 95 -7.54 -7.04 0.84
N TYR A 96 -6.50 -6.23 1.00
CA TYR A 96 -6.01 -5.40 -0.10
C TYR A 96 -5.53 -6.25 -1.27
N GLU A 97 -4.89 -7.38 -1.00
CA GLU A 97 -4.43 -8.29 -2.06
C GLU A 97 -5.61 -8.93 -2.77
N LYS A 98 -6.63 -9.36 -2.03
CA LYS A 98 -7.84 -9.97 -2.59
C LYS A 98 -8.51 -9.06 -3.62
N TYR A 99 -8.57 -7.76 -3.35
CA TYR A 99 -9.20 -6.81 -4.24
C TYR A 99 -8.24 -6.13 -5.21
N GLY A 100 -6.99 -6.58 -5.26
CA GLY A 100 -6.05 -6.14 -6.27
C GLY A 100 -5.38 -4.78 -6.02
N PHE A 101 -5.40 -4.27 -4.80
CA PHE A 101 -4.75 -3.00 -4.49
C PHE A 101 -3.24 -3.14 -4.36
N LEU A 102 -2.78 -4.26 -3.86
CA LEU A 102 -1.37 -4.56 -3.69
C LEU A 102 -1.15 -6.06 -3.67
N THR A 103 0.11 -6.46 -3.74
CA THR A 103 0.53 -7.82 -3.44
C THR A 103 1.58 -7.75 -2.36
N TYR A 104 1.76 -8.83 -1.60
CA TYR A 104 2.84 -8.89 -0.62
C TYR A 104 3.42 -10.28 -0.54
N GLU A 105 4.67 -10.35 -0.07
CA GLU A 105 5.36 -11.62 0.09
C GLU A 105 6.22 -11.58 1.34
N TRP A 106 6.44 -12.74 1.92
CA TRP A 106 7.37 -12.91 3.02
C TRP A 106 8.79 -13.05 2.46
N LEU A 107 9.69 -12.19 2.91
CA LEU A 107 11.11 -12.30 2.58
C LEU A 107 11.85 -13.13 3.61
N ASP A 108 11.41 -13.08 4.86
CA ASP A 108 11.98 -13.83 5.97
C ASP A 108 10.87 -14.04 7.00
N GLU A 109 10.32 -15.25 7.05
CA GLU A 109 9.23 -15.56 7.97
C GLU A 109 9.68 -15.55 9.42
N GLU A 110 10.89 -16.02 9.69
CA GLU A 110 11.43 -16.07 11.05
C GLU A 110 11.56 -14.69 11.65
N ASN A 111 12.07 -13.73 10.88
CA ASN A 111 12.24 -12.35 11.32
C ASN A 111 11.05 -11.45 10.98
N GLU A 112 10.00 -12.03 10.42
CA GLU A 112 8.77 -11.34 10.05
C GLU A 112 8.99 -10.16 9.11
N ILE A 113 9.80 -10.36 8.07
CA ILE A 113 10.10 -9.33 7.06
C ILE A 113 9.21 -9.55 5.84
N ILE A 114 8.50 -8.50 5.44
CA ILE A 114 7.52 -8.52 4.35
C ILE A 114 7.88 -7.44 3.34
N ARG A 115 7.65 -7.75 2.06
CA ARG A 115 7.70 -6.76 0.98
C ARG A 115 6.31 -6.63 0.37
N PHE A 116 5.77 -5.43 0.31
CA PHE A 116 4.55 -5.20 -0.44
C PHE A 116 4.85 -4.42 -1.71
N SER A 117 3.99 -4.62 -2.72
CA SER A 117 4.10 -3.97 -4.03
C SER A 117 2.73 -3.40 -4.38
N ILE A 118 2.68 -2.10 -4.67
CA ILE A 118 1.43 -1.43 -5.04
C ILE A 118 1.08 -1.78 -6.48
N THR A 119 -0.11 -2.30 -6.69
CA THR A 119 -0.63 -2.60 -8.02
C THR A 119 -0.84 -1.30 -8.79
N ASN A 120 -0.55 -1.30 -10.08
CA ASN A 120 -0.73 -0.13 -10.95
C ASN A 120 0.06 1.09 -10.47
N TRP A 121 1.25 0.86 -9.92
CA TRP A 121 2.09 1.94 -9.40
C TRP A 121 2.34 3.03 -10.43
N LYS A 122 2.59 2.66 -11.68
CA LYS A 122 2.85 3.64 -12.74
C LYS A 122 1.68 4.58 -12.95
N GLU A 123 0.46 4.07 -12.89
CA GLU A 123 -0.75 4.88 -13.06
C GLU A 123 -0.91 5.88 -11.91
N HIS A 124 -0.58 5.47 -10.69
CA HIS A 124 -0.61 6.39 -9.55
C HIS A 124 0.44 7.47 -9.63
N CYS A 125 1.60 7.17 -10.21
CA CYS A 125 2.73 8.10 -10.27
C CYS A 125 2.72 9.00 -11.50
N THR A 126 1.96 8.67 -12.53
CA THR A 126 1.99 9.36 -13.82
C THR A 126 1.80 10.87 -13.70
N SER A 127 0.93 11.30 -12.78
CA SER A 127 0.63 12.71 -12.60
C SER A 127 1.66 13.45 -11.75
N LEU A 128 2.67 12.76 -11.23
CA LEU A 128 3.72 13.36 -10.41
C LEU A 128 4.93 13.78 -11.23
N GLN A 129 4.94 13.45 -12.52
CA GLN A 129 6.02 13.78 -13.44
C GLN A 129 5.77 15.09 -14.15
#